data_ede67af22ae32cab5b128f097daa9505
#
_entry.id   ede67af22ae32cab5b128f097daa9505
#
_cell.length_a   1.000
_cell.length_b   1.000
_cell.length_c   1.000
_cell.angle_alpha   90.00
_cell.angle_beta   90.00
_cell.angle_gamma   90.00
#
_symmetry.space_group_name_H-M   'P 1'
#
loop_
_entity.id
_entity.type
_entity.pdbx_description
1 polymer ?
#
loop_
_entity_poly.entity_id
_entity_poly.type
_entity_poly.pdbx_seq_one_letter_code
_entity_poly.pdbx_strand_id
1 'polypeptide(L)'
;MIPLYGVFYMLSFTLVEKSEARIHIIHSLADDRIPFCPYFIIPYVLWYFFLIGTIVYFALFCSSKKEYYQYIGTLAVGMTLFILVSYVYPNGQNLRPDLSGESGVFVSAVRYLYKIDTPTNIFPSIHVFNSVASCIALFQNERCRKNRLFTAAQTVLTVSIVLATMFLKQHCVSDVMTALILNILCYQLFYRVIPARQEKLAEIFTRKEILTVPNLLSFIRLGLAVLFLGICERHGMRGNRPVLTMIIMAAAATDFLDGRIARAFHQVSKIGRILDPLADKAMQAVMLACLMSRYPLVKLVLILFAVKETYMLVMGWKVMMETEATGEAQWHGKLNTVVSYVVVMVLTAGVRLPYSTANVLIGACAVCMAMSFAMYASEFRQILERKNGLMGPKIRRNSDGRDWI
;
A
#
# COMPACT_ATOMS: atom_id res chain seq x y z
N MET A 1 11.57 -2.77 19.42
CA MET A 1 10.93 -2.47 18.11
C MET A 1 9.56 -1.78 18.27
N ILE A 2 8.62 -2.34 19.09
CA ILE A 2 7.27 -1.74 19.25
C ILE A 2 7.32 -0.25 19.68
N PRO A 3 8.07 0.15 20.73
CA PRO A 3 8.09 1.57 21.13
C PRO A 3 8.63 2.49 20.03
N LEU A 4 9.67 2.06 19.31
CA LEU A 4 10.25 2.85 18.22
C LEU A 4 9.26 3.03 17.07
N TYR A 5 8.53 1.96 16.70
CA TYR A 5 7.47 2.04 15.70
C TYR A 5 6.30 2.92 16.18
N GLY A 6 5.93 2.82 17.46
CA GLY A 6 4.90 3.67 18.06
C GLY A 6 5.24 5.15 17.97
N VAL A 7 6.49 5.54 18.29
CA VAL A 7 6.96 6.92 18.13
C VAL A 7 6.92 7.37 16.67
N PHE A 8 7.42 6.54 15.75
CA PHE A 8 7.34 6.82 14.30
C PHE A 8 5.89 7.03 13.85
N TYR A 9 4.98 6.14 14.25
CA TYR A 9 3.57 6.23 13.90
C TYR A 9 2.92 7.52 14.44
N MET A 10 3.14 7.84 15.72
CA MET A 10 2.58 9.04 16.34
C MET A 10 3.08 10.32 15.69
N LEU A 11 4.37 10.40 15.36
CA LEU A 11 4.94 11.55 14.66
C LEU A 11 4.35 11.68 13.24
N SER A 12 4.27 10.58 12.51
CA SER A 12 3.71 10.56 11.15
C SER A 12 2.22 10.93 11.15
N PHE A 13 1.44 10.39 12.09
CA PHE A 13 0.03 10.71 12.25
C PHE A 13 -0.19 12.20 12.58
N THR A 14 0.60 12.75 13.51
CA THR A 14 0.53 14.19 13.86
C THR A 14 0.86 15.09 12.65
N LEU A 15 1.78 14.67 11.79
CA LEU A 15 2.12 15.41 10.57
C LEU A 15 0.97 15.40 9.56
N VAL A 16 0.33 14.23 9.40
CA VAL A 16 -0.83 14.06 8.51
C VAL A 16 -2.03 14.88 9.02
N GLU A 17 -2.30 14.85 10.32
CA GLU A 17 -3.45 15.54 10.91
C GLU A 17 -3.31 17.07 10.88
N LYS A 18 -2.09 17.59 10.96
CA LYS A 18 -1.79 19.03 10.82
C LYS A 18 -1.73 19.52 9.37
N SER A 19 -1.92 18.65 8.40
CA SER A 19 -1.89 19.02 6.99
C SER A 19 -3.13 19.85 6.63
N GLU A 20 -2.93 21.01 6.01
CA GLU A 20 -4.00 21.88 5.46
C GLU A 20 -4.46 21.43 4.06
N ALA A 21 -4.25 20.17 3.71
CA ALA A 21 -4.62 19.64 2.41
C ALA A 21 -6.16 19.60 2.23
N ARG A 22 -6.60 19.68 0.98
CA ARG A 22 -8.02 19.58 0.64
C ARG A 22 -8.54 18.19 0.99
N ILE A 23 -9.49 18.12 1.91
CA ILE A 23 -10.12 16.88 2.38
C ILE A 23 -11.14 16.39 1.35
N HIS A 24 -11.04 15.12 0.99
CA HIS A 24 -12.00 14.41 0.16
C HIS A 24 -13.06 13.75 1.05
N ILE A 25 -14.31 14.21 0.95
CA ILE A 25 -15.40 13.63 1.74
C ILE A 25 -15.76 12.27 1.16
N ILE A 26 -15.70 11.24 2.01
CA ILE A 26 -16.13 9.88 1.70
C ILE A 26 -17.54 9.69 2.26
N HIS A 27 -18.44 9.19 1.42
CA HIS A 27 -19.83 8.93 1.75
C HIS A 27 -20.38 7.81 0.86
N SER A 28 -21.18 6.93 1.41
CA SER A 28 -21.90 5.91 0.67
C SER A 28 -23.40 5.92 1.01
N LEU A 29 -24.25 5.50 0.10
CA LEU A 29 -25.69 5.39 0.34
C LEU A 29 -26.07 4.48 1.52
N ALA A 30 -25.19 3.58 1.90
CA ALA A 30 -25.39 2.70 3.06
C ALA A 30 -25.23 3.47 4.38
N ASP A 31 -24.43 4.53 4.41
CA ASP A 31 -24.17 5.33 5.62
C ASP A 31 -25.42 6.06 6.10
N ASP A 32 -26.31 6.43 5.17
CA ASP A 32 -27.57 7.14 5.47
C ASP A 32 -28.58 6.23 6.17
N ARG A 33 -28.47 4.91 5.96
CA ARG A 33 -29.39 3.92 6.54
C ARG A 33 -29.00 3.49 7.95
N ILE A 34 -27.76 3.77 8.39
CA ILE A 34 -27.28 3.42 9.71
C ILE A 34 -27.68 4.52 10.70
N PRO A 35 -28.51 4.25 11.72
CA PRO A 35 -28.89 5.25 12.70
C PRO A 35 -27.71 5.59 13.63
N PHE A 36 -27.72 6.81 14.17
CA PHE A 36 -26.82 7.19 15.25
C PHE A 36 -27.28 6.52 16.57
N CYS A 37 -26.33 5.94 17.34
CA CYS A 37 -26.64 5.30 18.61
C CYS A 37 -25.50 5.57 19.63
N PRO A 38 -25.72 6.45 20.63
CA PRO A 38 -24.69 6.87 21.58
C PRO A 38 -24.20 5.75 22.52
N TYR A 39 -24.96 4.69 22.72
CA TYR A 39 -24.58 3.57 23.58
C TYR A 39 -23.37 2.79 23.04
N PHE A 40 -23.10 2.87 21.74
CA PHE A 40 -21.93 2.27 21.12
C PHE A 40 -20.61 2.94 21.52
N ILE A 41 -20.66 4.03 22.30
CA ILE A 41 -19.45 4.60 22.92
C ILE A 41 -18.73 3.61 23.83
N ILE A 42 -19.46 2.67 24.45
CA ILE A 42 -18.87 1.65 25.33
C ILE A 42 -17.92 0.73 24.55
N PRO A 43 -18.34 -0.03 23.53
CA PRO A 43 -17.42 -0.85 22.75
C PRO A 43 -16.34 -0.03 22.03
N TYR A 44 -16.62 1.22 21.65
CA TYR A 44 -15.62 2.10 21.07
C TYR A 44 -14.46 2.41 22.04
N VAL A 45 -14.76 2.73 23.30
CA VAL A 45 -13.75 2.97 24.32
C VAL A 45 -13.02 1.68 24.68
N LEU A 46 -13.72 0.55 24.72
CA LEU A 46 -13.13 -0.76 24.99
C LEU A 46 -12.10 -1.18 23.92
N TRP A 47 -12.17 -0.60 22.72
CA TRP A 47 -11.17 -0.83 21.68
C TRP A 47 -9.74 -0.52 22.14
N TYR A 48 -9.52 0.58 22.85
CA TYR A 48 -8.19 0.96 23.35
C TYR A 48 -7.62 -0.13 24.29
N PHE A 49 -8.45 -0.61 25.22
CA PHE A 49 -8.05 -1.66 26.15
C PHE A 49 -7.84 -2.99 25.45
N PHE A 50 -8.67 -3.32 24.47
CA PHE A 50 -8.55 -4.54 23.68
C PHE A 50 -7.25 -4.56 22.87
N LEU A 51 -6.95 -3.47 22.16
CA LEU A 51 -5.73 -3.34 21.36
C LEU A 51 -4.48 -3.39 22.24
N ILE A 52 -4.42 -2.53 23.28
CA ILE A 52 -3.26 -2.46 24.18
C ILE A 52 -3.08 -3.81 24.91
N GLY A 53 -4.15 -4.38 25.45
CA GLY A 53 -4.11 -5.68 26.13
C GLY A 53 -3.60 -6.80 25.23
N THR A 54 -4.03 -6.82 23.96
CA THR A 54 -3.56 -7.81 22.99
C THR A 54 -2.07 -7.60 22.64
N ILE A 55 -1.63 -6.37 22.42
CA ILE A 55 -0.21 -6.05 22.19
C ILE A 55 0.64 -6.48 23.39
N VAL A 56 0.23 -6.15 24.60
CA VAL A 56 0.94 -6.53 25.84
C VAL A 56 0.97 -8.04 26.00
N TYR A 57 -0.13 -8.74 25.72
CA TYR A 57 -0.17 -10.19 25.78
C TYR A 57 0.86 -10.82 24.82
N PHE A 58 0.88 -10.42 23.57
CA PHE A 58 1.84 -10.96 22.60
C PHE A 58 3.28 -10.54 22.89
N ALA A 59 3.50 -9.37 23.45
CA ALA A 59 4.85 -8.86 23.76
C ALA A 59 5.47 -9.51 25.00
N LEU A 60 4.66 -9.80 26.05
CA LEU A 60 5.17 -10.24 27.35
C LEU A 60 4.82 -11.67 27.71
N PHE A 61 3.68 -12.21 27.25
CA PHE A 61 3.13 -13.49 27.71
C PHE A 61 3.09 -14.56 26.61
N CYS A 62 3.26 -14.20 25.34
CA CYS A 62 3.30 -15.17 24.25
C CYS A 62 4.71 -15.75 24.09
N SER A 63 4.86 -17.06 24.29
CA SER A 63 6.15 -17.73 24.12
C SER A 63 6.55 -17.94 22.65
N SER A 64 5.60 -17.84 21.73
CA SER A 64 5.83 -18.05 20.30
C SER A 64 6.29 -16.77 19.60
N LYS A 65 7.59 -16.68 19.29
CA LYS A 65 8.13 -15.58 18.48
C LYS A 65 7.42 -15.47 17.12
N LYS A 66 7.00 -16.59 16.54
CA LYS A 66 6.29 -16.62 15.26
C LYS A 66 4.96 -15.87 15.36
N GLU A 67 4.13 -16.21 16.34
CA GLU A 67 2.83 -15.56 16.55
C GLU A 67 2.98 -14.07 16.86
N TYR A 68 3.97 -13.72 17.69
CA TYR A 68 4.33 -12.32 17.95
C TYR A 68 4.63 -11.54 16.66
N TYR A 69 5.53 -12.05 15.81
CA TYR A 69 5.88 -11.36 14.56
C TYR A 69 4.74 -11.34 13.54
N GLN A 70 3.90 -12.36 13.51
CA GLN A 70 2.70 -12.38 12.67
C GLN A 70 1.74 -11.26 13.06
N TYR A 71 1.46 -11.10 14.34
CA TYR A 71 0.56 -10.07 14.85
C TYR A 71 1.14 -8.66 14.68
N ILE A 72 2.34 -8.42 15.19
CA ILE A 72 2.98 -7.10 15.14
C ILE A 72 3.28 -6.68 13.69
N GLY A 73 3.68 -7.63 12.83
CA GLY A 73 3.85 -7.36 11.41
C GLY A 73 2.54 -6.97 10.72
N THR A 74 1.44 -7.64 11.05
CA THR A 74 0.10 -7.29 10.55
C THR A 74 -0.25 -5.86 10.95
N LEU A 75 -0.13 -5.51 12.25
CA LEU A 75 -0.41 -4.16 12.73
C LEU A 75 0.48 -3.11 12.04
N ALA A 76 1.80 -3.38 11.96
CA ALA A 76 2.74 -2.44 11.36
C ALA A 76 2.40 -2.14 9.89
N VAL A 77 2.07 -3.17 9.10
CA VAL A 77 1.68 -2.98 7.69
C VAL A 77 0.39 -2.18 7.59
N GLY A 78 -0.66 -2.54 8.33
CA GLY A 78 -1.94 -1.85 8.26
C GLY A 78 -1.84 -0.39 8.71
N MET A 79 -1.17 -0.12 9.82
CA MET A 79 -0.97 1.24 10.33
C MET A 79 -0.09 2.09 9.41
N THR A 80 0.94 1.50 8.77
CA THR A 80 1.76 2.21 7.78
C THR A 80 0.95 2.53 6.54
N LEU A 81 0.14 1.58 6.04
CA LEU A 81 -0.75 1.81 4.90
C LEU A 81 -1.79 2.89 5.20
N PHE A 82 -2.35 2.92 6.42
CA PHE A 82 -3.24 3.99 6.85
C PHE A 82 -2.57 5.36 6.75
N ILE A 83 -1.35 5.53 7.29
CA ILE A 83 -0.59 6.78 7.20
C ILE A 83 -0.32 7.15 5.73
N LEU A 84 0.10 6.20 4.90
CA LEU A 84 0.36 6.44 3.48
C LEU A 84 -0.89 6.89 2.75
N VAL A 85 -2.02 6.22 2.97
CA VAL A 85 -3.30 6.59 2.35
C VAL A 85 -3.74 7.98 2.81
N SER A 86 -3.70 8.25 4.12
CA SER A 86 -4.07 9.57 4.67
C SER A 86 -3.17 10.70 4.14
N TYR A 87 -1.90 10.40 3.87
CA TYR A 87 -0.96 11.35 3.29
C TYR A 87 -1.20 11.59 1.79
N VAL A 88 -1.47 10.53 1.01
CA VAL A 88 -1.69 10.60 -0.45
C VAL A 88 -3.10 11.06 -0.80
N TYR A 89 -4.06 10.70 0.02
CA TYR A 89 -5.48 10.96 -0.17
C TYR A 89 -6.10 11.47 1.13
N PRO A 90 -5.86 12.74 1.50
CA PRO A 90 -6.49 13.35 2.67
C PRO A 90 -8.00 13.23 2.57
N ASN A 91 -8.60 12.58 3.54
CA ASN A 91 -9.99 12.15 3.47
C ASN A 91 -10.73 12.44 4.77
N GLY A 92 -12.04 12.47 4.71
CA GLY A 92 -12.88 12.76 5.85
C GLY A 92 -14.33 12.40 5.59
N GLN A 93 -15.18 12.65 6.58
CA GLN A 93 -16.62 12.39 6.50
C GLN A 93 -17.41 13.54 7.13
N ASN A 94 -18.70 13.63 6.81
CA ASN A 94 -19.66 14.60 7.33
C ASN A 94 -20.92 13.94 7.91
N LEU A 95 -20.79 12.72 8.43
CA LEU A 95 -21.91 11.90 8.93
C LEU A 95 -22.33 12.25 10.36
N ARG A 96 -21.50 12.99 11.11
CA ARG A 96 -21.75 13.28 12.54
C ARG A 96 -23.00 14.14 12.72
N PRO A 97 -23.96 13.70 13.56
CA PRO A 97 -25.13 14.51 13.88
C PRO A 97 -24.75 15.71 14.77
N ASP A 98 -25.56 16.73 14.73
CA ASP A 98 -25.50 17.82 15.73
C ASP A 98 -26.09 17.33 17.05
N LEU A 99 -25.25 17.29 18.08
CA LEU A 99 -25.62 16.84 19.43
C LEU A 99 -25.89 18.00 20.41
N SER A 100 -25.94 19.23 19.93
CA SER A 100 -26.07 20.44 20.80
C SER A 100 -27.35 20.45 21.64
N GLY A 101 -28.46 19.91 21.11
CA GLY A 101 -29.74 19.80 21.79
C GLY A 101 -30.00 18.54 22.58
N GLU A 102 -29.08 17.57 22.53
CA GLU A 102 -29.26 16.28 23.22
C GLU A 102 -28.55 16.27 24.59
N SER A 103 -29.16 15.56 25.58
CA SER A 103 -28.63 15.42 26.93
C SER A 103 -28.48 13.96 27.32
N GLY A 104 -27.52 13.66 28.21
CA GLY A 104 -27.26 12.31 28.71
C GLY A 104 -25.78 11.99 28.80
N VAL A 105 -25.43 11.05 29.66
CA VAL A 105 -24.03 10.65 29.93
C VAL A 105 -23.35 10.14 28.67
N PHE A 106 -24.01 9.26 27.91
CA PHE A 106 -23.47 8.67 26.69
C PHE A 106 -23.31 9.69 25.57
N VAL A 107 -24.29 10.58 25.40
CA VAL A 107 -24.21 11.70 24.43
C VAL A 107 -23.06 12.64 24.80
N SER A 108 -22.89 12.95 26.10
CA SER A 108 -21.78 13.78 26.55
C SER A 108 -20.43 13.13 26.28
N ALA A 109 -20.31 11.82 26.45
CA ALA A 109 -19.10 11.06 26.12
C ALA A 109 -18.83 11.06 24.61
N VAL A 110 -19.87 10.90 23.77
CA VAL A 110 -19.70 11.00 22.31
C VAL A 110 -19.31 12.42 21.88
N ARG A 111 -19.90 13.45 22.48
CA ARG A 111 -19.53 14.85 22.23
C ARG A 111 -18.06 15.12 22.60
N TYR A 112 -17.58 14.53 23.70
CA TYR A 112 -16.16 14.59 24.06
C TYR A 112 -15.29 13.84 23.06
N LEU A 113 -15.70 12.62 22.62
CA LEU A 113 -15.03 11.87 21.58
C LEU A 113 -14.88 12.70 20.29
N TYR A 114 -15.96 13.35 19.83
CA TYR A 114 -15.93 14.18 18.62
C TYR A 114 -14.98 15.39 18.68
N LYS A 115 -14.61 15.83 19.90
CA LYS A 115 -13.63 16.90 20.08
C LYS A 115 -12.18 16.41 19.96
N ILE A 116 -11.90 15.17 20.40
CA ILE A 116 -10.55 14.62 20.41
C ILE A 116 -10.22 13.82 19.17
N ASP A 117 -11.20 13.25 18.51
CA ASP A 117 -11.06 12.44 17.30
C ASP A 117 -11.73 13.19 16.14
N THR A 118 -10.93 13.71 15.24
CA THR A 118 -11.41 14.55 14.12
C THR A 118 -12.14 13.71 13.07
N PRO A 119 -13.06 14.26 12.27
CA PRO A 119 -13.72 13.53 11.19
C PRO A 119 -12.86 13.44 9.92
N THR A 120 -11.55 13.46 10.09
CA THR A 120 -10.55 13.44 9.01
C THR A 120 -9.65 12.22 9.10
N ASN A 121 -9.02 11.85 7.99
CA ASN A 121 -8.13 10.69 7.92
C ASN A 121 -8.79 9.41 8.43
N ILE A 122 -9.99 9.12 7.92
CA ILE A 122 -10.82 7.99 8.36
C ILE A 122 -10.59 6.71 7.55
N PHE A 123 -10.01 6.81 6.34
CA PHE A 123 -9.91 5.71 5.39
C PHE A 123 -8.47 5.19 5.23
N PRO A 124 -8.26 3.86 5.30
CA PRO A 124 -9.17 2.82 5.80
C PRO A 124 -9.34 2.88 7.32
N SER A 125 -10.42 2.34 7.89
CA SER A 125 -10.66 2.40 9.34
C SER A 125 -9.60 1.64 10.13
N ILE A 126 -8.79 2.38 10.90
CA ILE A 126 -7.76 1.81 11.77
C ILE A 126 -8.36 1.07 12.97
N HIS A 127 -9.51 1.54 13.47
CA HIS A 127 -10.25 0.89 14.56
C HIS A 127 -10.70 -0.51 14.15
N VAL A 128 -11.29 -0.63 12.98
CA VAL A 128 -11.72 -1.91 12.41
C VAL A 128 -10.51 -2.81 12.11
N PHE A 129 -9.50 -2.24 11.44
CA PHE A 129 -8.32 -3.00 11.06
C PHE A 129 -7.63 -3.62 12.27
N ASN A 130 -7.31 -2.81 13.29
CA ASN A 130 -6.60 -3.26 14.48
C ASN A 130 -7.43 -4.24 15.32
N SER A 131 -8.77 -4.05 15.42
CA SER A 131 -9.64 -4.95 16.13
C SER A 131 -9.69 -6.34 15.51
N VAL A 132 -9.88 -6.39 14.19
CA VAL A 132 -9.96 -7.67 13.46
C VAL A 132 -8.60 -8.37 13.44
N ALA A 133 -7.50 -7.63 13.26
CA ALA A 133 -6.14 -8.18 13.35
C ALA A 133 -5.87 -8.79 14.74
N SER A 134 -6.27 -8.09 15.81
CA SER A 134 -6.16 -8.60 17.19
C SER A 134 -6.98 -9.85 17.40
N CYS A 135 -8.23 -9.87 16.93
CA CYS A 135 -9.11 -11.03 16.99
C CYS A 135 -8.50 -12.24 16.25
N ILE A 136 -7.99 -12.04 15.04
CA ILE A 136 -7.34 -13.10 14.25
C ILE A 136 -6.12 -13.64 15.01
N ALA A 137 -5.27 -12.77 15.56
CA ALA A 137 -4.07 -13.18 16.27
C ALA A 137 -4.41 -14.04 17.51
N LEU A 138 -5.40 -13.63 18.30
CA LEU A 138 -5.88 -14.38 19.47
C LEU A 138 -6.53 -15.72 19.06
N PHE A 139 -7.23 -15.77 17.92
CA PHE A 139 -7.76 -17.03 17.38
C PHE A 139 -6.66 -18.01 16.94
N GLN A 140 -5.55 -17.49 16.41
CA GLN A 140 -4.42 -18.31 15.98
C GLN A 140 -3.57 -18.78 17.16
N ASN A 141 -3.62 -18.08 18.30
CA ASN A 141 -2.91 -18.47 19.51
C ASN A 141 -3.59 -19.67 20.17
N GLU A 142 -2.85 -20.76 20.33
CA GLU A 142 -3.37 -22.04 20.82
C GLU A 142 -3.94 -21.95 22.25
N ARG A 143 -3.27 -21.19 23.12
CA ARG A 143 -3.69 -20.99 24.51
C ARG A 143 -5.02 -20.25 24.60
N CYS A 144 -5.19 -19.16 23.82
CA CYS A 144 -6.41 -18.37 23.79
C CYS A 144 -7.57 -19.17 23.17
N ARG A 145 -7.31 -19.89 22.08
CA ARG A 145 -8.31 -20.69 21.37
C ARG A 145 -8.91 -21.82 22.20
N LYS A 146 -8.15 -22.43 23.12
CA LYS A 146 -8.65 -23.48 24.03
C LYS A 146 -9.75 -22.97 24.95
N ASN A 147 -9.78 -21.70 25.30
CA ASN A 147 -10.82 -21.09 26.11
C ASN A 147 -11.97 -20.57 25.22
N ARG A 148 -13.04 -21.39 25.09
CA ARG A 148 -14.19 -21.05 24.24
C ARG A 148 -14.91 -19.77 24.67
N LEU A 149 -15.02 -19.54 26.00
CA LEU A 149 -15.67 -18.33 26.51
C LEU A 149 -14.89 -17.08 26.18
N PHE A 150 -13.56 -17.11 26.34
CA PHE A 150 -12.68 -16.01 25.94
C PHE A 150 -12.78 -15.75 24.42
N THR A 151 -12.76 -16.82 23.62
CA THR A 151 -12.89 -16.74 22.17
C THR A 151 -14.22 -16.12 21.72
N ALA A 152 -15.33 -16.51 22.37
CA ALA A 152 -16.63 -15.91 22.10
C ALA A 152 -16.67 -14.43 22.53
N ALA A 153 -16.18 -14.11 23.73
CA ALA A 153 -16.18 -12.75 24.25
C ALA A 153 -15.36 -11.77 23.38
N GLN A 154 -14.15 -12.15 22.95
CA GLN A 154 -13.33 -11.33 22.07
C GLN A 154 -13.97 -11.13 20.69
N THR A 155 -14.67 -12.16 20.17
CA THR A 155 -15.38 -12.05 18.89
C THR A 155 -16.55 -11.08 18.99
N VAL A 156 -17.37 -11.22 20.02
CA VAL A 156 -18.48 -10.30 20.29
C VAL A 156 -17.96 -8.87 20.46
N LEU A 157 -16.88 -8.68 21.22
CA LEU A 157 -16.27 -7.38 21.41
C LEU A 157 -15.77 -6.80 20.06
N THR A 158 -15.08 -7.60 19.24
CA THR A 158 -14.60 -7.16 17.92
C THR A 158 -15.75 -6.71 17.02
N VAL A 159 -16.82 -7.52 16.93
CA VAL A 159 -18.01 -7.16 16.15
C VAL A 159 -18.65 -5.89 16.69
N SER A 160 -18.76 -5.77 18.02
CA SER A 160 -19.32 -4.56 18.66
C SER A 160 -18.47 -3.31 18.38
N ILE A 161 -17.15 -3.42 18.34
CA ILE A 161 -16.25 -2.32 17.99
C ILE A 161 -16.45 -1.93 16.51
N VAL A 162 -16.51 -2.90 15.60
CA VAL A 162 -16.77 -2.63 14.17
C VAL A 162 -18.10 -1.90 13.99
N LEU A 163 -19.15 -2.35 14.64
CA LEU A 163 -20.45 -1.69 14.61
C LEU A 163 -20.39 -0.28 15.25
N ALA A 164 -19.65 -0.14 16.36
CA ALA A 164 -19.50 1.14 17.05
C ALA A 164 -18.92 2.23 16.14
N THR A 165 -17.98 1.91 15.26
CA THR A 165 -17.41 2.90 14.33
C THR A 165 -18.47 3.49 13.40
N MET A 166 -19.46 2.71 12.99
CA MET A 166 -20.54 3.14 12.10
C MET A 166 -21.71 3.80 12.87
N PHE A 167 -22.14 3.21 14.00
CA PHE A 167 -23.25 3.75 14.80
C PHE A 167 -22.89 5.06 15.51
N LEU A 168 -21.62 5.28 15.82
CA LEU A 168 -21.10 6.55 16.33
C LEU A 168 -20.74 7.54 15.20
N LYS A 169 -21.01 7.19 13.94
CA LYS A 169 -20.69 8.05 12.79
C LYS A 169 -19.22 8.52 12.76
N GLN A 170 -18.31 7.64 13.17
CA GLN A 170 -16.86 7.86 13.10
C GLN A 170 -16.29 7.42 11.74
N HIS A 171 -16.83 6.34 11.17
CA HIS A 171 -16.40 5.77 9.91
C HIS A 171 -17.56 5.47 8.97
N CYS A 172 -17.28 5.54 7.67
CA CYS A 172 -18.19 5.13 6.61
C CYS A 172 -18.14 3.62 6.40
N VAL A 173 -19.16 3.06 5.78
CA VAL A 173 -19.19 1.62 5.41
C VAL A 173 -18.01 1.27 4.49
N SER A 174 -17.62 2.16 3.58
CA SER A 174 -16.45 1.97 2.69
C SER A 174 -15.14 1.81 3.45
N ASP A 175 -14.95 2.56 4.55
CA ASP A 175 -13.74 2.49 5.38
C ASP A 175 -13.66 1.15 6.09
N VAL A 176 -14.80 0.69 6.62
CA VAL A 176 -14.95 -0.60 7.29
C VAL A 176 -14.66 -1.74 6.31
N MET A 177 -15.29 -1.73 5.14
CA MET A 177 -15.10 -2.77 4.11
C MET A 177 -13.64 -2.85 3.64
N THR A 178 -13.00 -1.70 3.42
CA THR A 178 -11.60 -1.66 3.01
C THR A 178 -10.68 -2.20 4.11
N ALA A 179 -10.95 -1.88 5.38
CA ALA A 179 -10.19 -2.43 6.51
C ALA A 179 -10.35 -3.94 6.63
N LEU A 180 -11.54 -4.49 6.36
CA LEU A 180 -11.78 -5.94 6.34
C LEU A 180 -11.03 -6.63 5.21
N ILE A 181 -11.06 -6.07 3.99
CA ILE A 181 -10.31 -6.58 2.84
C ILE A 181 -8.81 -6.56 3.15
N LEU A 182 -8.30 -5.48 3.73
CA LEU A 182 -6.90 -5.36 4.12
C LEU A 182 -6.52 -6.42 5.16
N ASN A 183 -7.39 -6.72 6.13
CA ASN A 183 -7.17 -7.81 7.08
C ASN A 183 -7.08 -9.18 6.39
N ILE A 184 -7.94 -9.46 5.40
CA ILE A 184 -7.87 -10.70 4.61
C ILE A 184 -6.51 -10.81 3.90
N LEU A 185 -6.05 -9.73 3.26
CA LEU A 185 -4.76 -9.70 2.58
C LEU A 185 -3.59 -9.89 3.56
N CYS A 186 -3.61 -9.22 4.71
CA CYS A 186 -2.61 -9.37 5.76
C CYS A 186 -2.64 -10.79 6.36
N TYR A 187 -3.82 -11.38 6.56
CA TYR A 187 -3.94 -12.77 7.01
C TYR A 187 -3.28 -13.74 6.03
N GLN A 188 -3.59 -13.61 4.72
CA GLN A 188 -2.96 -14.44 3.70
C GLN A 188 -1.42 -14.27 3.73
N LEU A 189 -0.94 -13.05 3.85
CA LEU A 189 0.49 -12.75 3.86
C LEU A 189 1.18 -13.33 5.11
N PHE A 190 0.76 -12.93 6.31
CA PHE A 190 1.47 -13.23 7.55
C PHE A 190 1.18 -14.61 8.14
N TYR A 191 0.00 -15.18 7.89
CA TYR A 191 -0.40 -16.46 8.49
C TYR A 191 -0.36 -17.64 7.51
N ARG A 192 -0.31 -17.38 6.18
CA ARG A 192 -0.23 -18.43 5.15
C ARG A 192 1.06 -18.39 4.35
N VAL A 193 1.33 -17.28 3.66
CA VAL A 193 2.44 -17.18 2.69
C VAL A 193 3.80 -17.13 3.40
N ILE A 194 3.98 -16.20 4.35
CA ILE A 194 5.26 -16.05 5.06
C ILE A 194 5.64 -17.33 5.82
N PRO A 195 4.76 -17.97 6.61
CA PRO A 195 5.12 -19.21 7.31
C PRO A 195 5.48 -20.38 6.39
N ALA A 196 4.77 -20.52 5.27
CA ALA A 196 5.04 -21.55 4.30
C ALA A 196 6.42 -21.41 3.61
N ARG A 197 7.03 -20.22 3.69
CA ARG A 197 8.32 -19.88 3.06
C ARG A 197 9.37 -19.40 4.04
N GLN A 198 9.18 -19.64 5.33
CA GLN A 198 9.98 -19.04 6.40
C GLN A 198 11.50 -19.30 6.22
N GLU A 199 11.92 -20.48 5.80
CA GLU A 199 13.35 -20.78 5.55
C GLU A 199 13.90 -19.96 4.37
N LYS A 200 13.18 -19.93 3.25
CA LYS A 200 13.58 -19.11 2.07
C LYS A 200 13.59 -17.62 2.38
N LEU A 201 12.65 -17.12 3.19
CA LEU A 201 12.59 -15.71 3.58
C LEU A 201 13.70 -15.35 4.59
N ALA A 202 14.04 -16.24 5.52
CA ALA A 202 15.13 -16.01 6.47
C ALA A 202 16.47 -15.80 5.76
N GLU A 203 16.72 -16.54 4.67
CA GLU A 203 17.91 -16.34 3.82
C GLU A 203 17.89 -14.99 3.09
N ILE A 204 16.69 -14.51 2.67
CA ILE A 204 16.54 -13.26 1.92
C ILE A 204 16.72 -12.06 2.85
N PHE A 205 16.21 -12.13 4.10
CA PHE A 205 16.21 -11.00 5.05
C PHE A 205 17.44 -10.99 5.97
N THR A 206 18.60 -11.49 5.52
CA THR A 206 19.84 -11.33 6.27
C THR A 206 20.34 -9.88 6.19
N ARG A 207 21.05 -9.42 7.24
CA ARG A 207 21.62 -8.06 7.28
C ARG A 207 22.56 -7.78 6.09
N LYS A 208 23.28 -8.81 5.63
CA LYS A 208 24.16 -8.71 4.45
C LYS A 208 23.39 -8.51 3.15
N GLU A 209 22.21 -9.09 3.03
CA GLU A 209 21.34 -8.95 1.86
C GLU A 209 20.60 -7.61 1.85
N ILE A 210 20.27 -7.04 3.02
CA ILE A 210 19.55 -5.76 3.14
C ILE A 210 20.47 -4.57 2.89
N LEU A 211 21.67 -4.55 3.51
CA LEU A 211 22.60 -3.42 3.51
C LEU A 211 23.62 -3.53 2.36
N THR A 212 23.13 -3.64 1.12
CA THR A 212 23.95 -3.51 -0.08
C THR A 212 23.84 -2.10 -0.66
N VAL A 213 24.87 -1.63 -1.37
CA VAL A 213 24.85 -0.29 -1.98
C VAL A 213 23.66 -0.13 -2.95
N PRO A 214 23.34 -1.10 -3.82
CA PRO A 214 22.15 -1.02 -4.68
C PRO A 214 20.85 -0.85 -3.87
N ASN A 215 20.65 -1.66 -2.82
CA ASN A 215 19.44 -1.56 -2.00
C ASN A 215 19.31 -0.19 -1.30
N LEU A 216 20.44 0.41 -0.87
CA LEU A 216 20.45 1.76 -0.31
C LEU A 216 19.95 2.79 -1.33
N LEU A 217 20.35 2.68 -2.60
CA LEU A 217 19.86 3.55 -3.68
C LEU A 217 18.36 3.39 -3.90
N SER A 218 17.82 2.18 -3.81
CA SER A 218 16.37 1.93 -3.89
C SER A 218 15.62 2.51 -2.69
N PHE A 219 16.17 2.47 -1.48
CA PHE A 219 15.60 3.17 -0.32
C PHE A 219 15.65 4.68 -0.47
N ILE A 220 16.73 5.23 -1.02
CA ILE A 220 16.82 6.67 -1.35
C ILE A 220 15.73 7.05 -2.35
N ARG A 221 15.49 6.24 -3.39
CA ARG A 221 14.43 6.47 -4.39
C ARG A 221 13.03 6.46 -3.77
N LEU A 222 12.75 5.56 -2.84
CA LEU A 222 11.50 5.59 -2.06
C LEU A 222 11.38 6.88 -1.23
N GLY A 223 12.46 7.32 -0.59
CA GLY A 223 12.50 8.60 0.12
C GLY A 223 12.26 9.79 -0.81
N LEU A 224 12.84 9.77 -2.01
CA LEU A 224 12.60 10.80 -3.04
C LEU A 224 11.15 10.81 -3.51
N ALA A 225 10.47 9.66 -3.61
CA ALA A 225 9.05 9.59 -3.95
C ALA A 225 8.19 10.26 -2.87
N VAL A 226 8.46 9.98 -1.59
CA VAL A 226 7.77 10.63 -0.45
C VAL A 226 8.02 12.14 -0.43
N LEU A 227 9.27 12.56 -0.65
CA LEU A 227 9.65 13.97 -0.71
C LEU A 227 8.95 14.69 -1.87
N PHE A 228 8.92 14.08 -3.06
CA PHE A 228 8.24 14.61 -4.24
C PHE A 228 6.75 14.83 -3.96
N LEU A 229 6.08 13.83 -3.38
CA LEU A 229 4.68 13.92 -3.01
C LEU A 229 4.44 15.05 -2.01
N GLY A 230 5.23 15.14 -0.94
CA GLY A 230 5.10 16.17 0.09
C GLY A 230 5.29 17.60 -0.44
N ILE A 231 6.20 17.80 -1.39
CA ILE A 231 6.38 19.11 -2.03
C ILE A 231 5.18 19.43 -2.93
N CYS A 232 4.67 18.45 -3.69
CA CYS A 232 3.51 18.64 -4.56
C CYS A 232 2.26 19.02 -3.76
N GLU A 233 2.03 18.39 -2.60
CA GLU A 233 0.85 18.68 -1.76
C GLU A 233 0.93 20.04 -1.08
N ARG A 234 2.09 20.36 -0.47
CA ARG A 234 2.23 21.61 0.31
C ARG A 234 2.30 22.85 -0.56
N HIS A 235 2.97 22.79 -1.68
CA HIS A 235 3.31 23.96 -2.48
C HIS A 235 2.75 23.91 -3.92
N GLY A 236 2.10 22.81 -4.27
CA GLY A 236 1.66 22.55 -5.62
C GLY A 236 2.83 22.42 -6.61
N MET A 237 2.54 21.94 -7.81
CA MET A 237 3.57 21.75 -8.83
C MET A 237 4.14 23.07 -9.40
N ARG A 238 3.39 24.19 -9.33
CA ARG A 238 3.79 25.44 -10.00
C ARG A 238 4.94 26.17 -9.32
N GLY A 239 4.98 26.19 -7.98
CA GLY A 239 5.96 26.95 -7.18
C GLY A 239 7.36 26.32 -7.13
N ASN A 240 7.45 24.99 -7.23
CA ASN A 240 8.68 24.24 -6.97
C ASN A 240 9.16 23.38 -8.14
N ARG A 241 8.84 23.76 -9.38
CA ARG A 241 9.22 22.99 -10.59
C ARG A 241 10.71 22.62 -10.66
N PRO A 242 11.67 23.51 -10.38
CA PRO A 242 13.07 23.14 -10.43
C PRO A 242 13.41 22.03 -9.44
N VAL A 243 12.90 22.12 -8.21
CA VAL A 243 13.13 21.11 -7.17
C VAL A 243 12.50 19.78 -7.55
N LEU A 244 11.26 19.77 -8.03
CA LEU A 244 10.57 18.56 -8.49
C LEU A 244 11.32 17.91 -9.68
N THR A 245 11.80 18.72 -10.61
CA THR A 245 12.61 18.22 -11.75
C THR A 245 13.93 17.62 -11.27
N MET A 246 14.62 18.25 -10.31
CA MET A 246 15.84 17.69 -9.71
C MET A 246 15.56 16.35 -9.01
N ILE A 247 14.45 16.21 -8.30
CA ILE A 247 14.06 14.94 -7.66
C ILE A 247 13.84 13.85 -8.70
N ILE A 248 13.16 14.15 -9.81
CA ILE A 248 12.96 13.20 -10.92
C ILE A 248 14.29 12.77 -11.51
N MET A 249 15.20 13.72 -11.76
CA MET A 249 16.55 13.42 -12.28
C MET A 249 17.36 12.57 -11.29
N ALA A 250 17.30 12.90 -10.00
CA ALA A 250 17.96 12.12 -8.96
C ALA A 250 17.40 10.69 -8.89
N ALA A 251 16.09 10.52 -8.98
CA ALA A 251 15.46 9.21 -9.00
C ALA A 251 15.87 8.39 -10.23
N ALA A 252 15.90 9.00 -11.41
CA ALA A 252 16.38 8.33 -12.63
C ALA A 252 17.88 7.99 -12.56
N ALA A 253 18.70 8.86 -11.97
CA ALA A 253 20.12 8.60 -11.78
C ALA A 253 20.38 7.45 -10.81
N THR A 254 19.63 7.37 -9.68
CA THR A 254 19.75 6.26 -8.73
C THR A 254 19.36 4.94 -9.37
N ASP A 255 18.33 4.90 -10.22
CA ASP A 255 17.91 3.70 -10.97
C ASP A 255 18.99 3.22 -11.97
N PHE A 256 19.63 4.16 -12.66
CA PHE A 256 20.70 3.83 -13.57
C PHE A 256 21.97 3.31 -12.85
N LEU A 257 22.26 3.89 -11.68
CA LEU A 257 23.46 3.58 -10.91
C LEU A 257 23.33 2.24 -10.18
N ASP A 258 22.17 1.91 -9.59
CA ASP A 258 21.99 0.68 -8.81
C ASP A 258 22.24 -0.57 -9.66
N GLY A 259 21.69 -0.63 -10.87
CA GLY A 259 21.92 -1.73 -11.80
C GLY A 259 23.38 -1.86 -12.28
N ARG A 260 24.10 -0.74 -12.42
CA ARG A 260 25.54 -0.78 -12.77
C ARG A 260 26.39 -1.20 -11.59
N ILE A 261 26.14 -0.65 -10.41
CA ILE A 261 26.86 -0.98 -9.18
C ILE A 261 26.64 -2.44 -8.80
N ALA A 262 25.39 -2.94 -8.87
CA ALA A 262 25.07 -4.33 -8.59
C ALA A 262 25.88 -5.29 -9.46
N ARG A 263 26.04 -5.01 -10.76
CA ARG A 263 26.83 -5.82 -11.69
C ARG A 263 28.34 -5.67 -11.49
N ALA A 264 28.82 -4.43 -11.30
CA ALA A 264 30.25 -4.15 -11.14
C ALA A 264 30.84 -4.74 -9.84
N PHE A 265 30.07 -4.72 -8.75
CA PHE A 265 30.51 -5.20 -7.45
C PHE A 265 29.97 -6.58 -7.08
N HIS A 266 29.31 -7.29 -8.02
CA HIS A 266 28.68 -8.59 -7.76
C HIS A 266 27.73 -8.59 -6.54
N GLN A 267 27.08 -7.46 -6.25
CA GLN A 267 26.18 -7.23 -5.12
C GLN A 267 24.70 -7.38 -5.52
N VAL A 268 24.40 -8.40 -6.32
CA VAL A 268 22.99 -8.70 -6.68
C VAL A 268 22.35 -9.41 -5.50
N SER A 269 21.59 -8.65 -4.68
CA SER A 269 20.89 -9.19 -3.52
C SER A 269 19.54 -9.80 -3.89
N LYS A 270 19.08 -10.79 -3.11
CA LYS A 270 17.73 -11.37 -3.27
C LYS A 270 16.65 -10.32 -2.94
N ILE A 271 16.92 -9.43 -1.99
CA ILE A 271 16.04 -8.31 -1.61
C ILE A 271 16.00 -7.25 -2.70
N GLY A 272 17.14 -6.89 -3.32
CA GLY A 272 17.20 -5.88 -4.37
C GLY A 272 16.27 -6.23 -5.54
N ARG A 273 16.21 -7.51 -5.92
CA ARG A 273 15.29 -7.97 -6.98
C ARG A 273 13.79 -7.67 -6.71
N ILE A 274 13.42 -7.42 -5.45
CA ILE A 274 12.06 -7.04 -5.06
C ILE A 274 11.97 -5.53 -4.82
N LEU A 275 12.98 -4.96 -4.15
CA LEU A 275 13.00 -3.58 -3.72
C LEU A 275 13.12 -2.60 -4.90
N ASP A 276 13.96 -2.93 -5.89
CA ASP A 276 14.19 -2.07 -7.05
C ASP A 276 12.91 -1.86 -7.86
N PRO A 277 12.18 -2.91 -8.32
CA PRO A 277 10.90 -2.72 -9.00
C PRO A 277 9.87 -1.99 -8.14
N LEU A 278 9.86 -2.22 -6.82
CA LEU A 278 8.93 -1.56 -5.92
C LEU A 278 9.20 -0.06 -5.83
N ALA A 279 10.47 0.35 -5.69
CA ALA A 279 10.88 1.74 -5.62
C ALA A 279 10.57 2.48 -6.92
N ASP A 280 10.82 1.85 -8.08
CA ASP A 280 10.50 2.40 -9.40
C ASP A 280 9.01 2.64 -9.57
N LYS A 281 8.19 1.65 -9.22
CA LYS A 281 6.73 1.74 -9.36
C LYS A 281 6.14 2.76 -8.41
N ALA A 282 6.66 2.84 -7.17
CA ALA A 282 6.25 3.86 -6.21
C ALA A 282 6.54 5.27 -6.73
N MET A 283 7.75 5.51 -7.26
CA MET A 283 8.11 6.80 -7.83
C MET A 283 7.24 7.16 -9.03
N GLN A 284 6.99 6.23 -9.97
CA GLN A 284 6.11 6.44 -11.12
C GLN A 284 4.67 6.76 -10.69
N ALA A 285 4.11 6.02 -9.73
CA ALA A 285 2.77 6.24 -9.22
C ALA A 285 2.61 7.65 -8.63
N VAL A 286 3.57 8.07 -7.80
CA VAL A 286 3.58 9.39 -7.15
C VAL A 286 3.67 10.51 -8.20
N MET A 287 4.57 10.38 -9.17
CA MET A 287 4.72 11.38 -10.25
C MET A 287 3.43 11.54 -11.04
N LEU A 288 2.77 10.43 -11.42
CA LEU A 288 1.49 10.47 -12.14
C LEU A 288 0.37 11.06 -11.28
N ALA A 289 0.29 10.68 -10.00
CA ALA A 289 -0.70 11.22 -9.08
C ALA A 289 -0.59 12.73 -8.93
N CYS A 290 0.62 13.27 -8.78
CA CYS A 290 0.84 14.71 -8.68
C CYS A 290 0.49 15.45 -9.98
N LEU A 291 0.79 14.87 -11.15
CA LEU A 291 0.45 15.47 -12.45
C LEU A 291 -1.05 15.50 -12.73
N MET A 292 -1.84 14.60 -12.10
CA MET A 292 -3.29 14.50 -12.28
C MET A 292 -4.00 15.81 -11.92
N SER A 293 -3.49 16.56 -10.92
CA SER A 293 -4.04 17.86 -10.50
C SER A 293 -3.94 18.92 -11.58
N ARG A 294 -2.99 18.81 -12.52
CA ARG A 294 -2.74 19.78 -13.58
C ARG A 294 -3.28 19.33 -14.94
N TYR A 295 -3.20 18.04 -15.22
CA TYR A 295 -3.60 17.42 -16.48
C TYR A 295 -4.61 16.31 -16.25
N PRO A 296 -5.92 16.55 -16.39
CA PRO A 296 -6.97 15.55 -16.09
C PRO A 296 -6.80 14.22 -16.87
N LEU A 297 -6.23 14.28 -18.09
CA LEU A 297 -6.00 13.07 -18.90
C LEU A 297 -5.00 12.09 -18.23
N VAL A 298 -4.13 12.57 -17.33
CA VAL A 298 -3.20 11.72 -16.56
C VAL A 298 -3.95 10.75 -15.66
N LYS A 299 -5.20 11.06 -15.25
CA LYS A 299 -6.04 10.14 -14.47
C LYS A 299 -6.24 8.81 -15.19
N LEU A 300 -6.45 8.85 -16.52
CA LEU A 300 -6.57 7.63 -17.33
C LEU A 300 -5.25 6.83 -17.34
N VAL A 301 -4.11 7.52 -17.47
CA VAL A 301 -2.79 6.89 -17.44
C VAL A 301 -2.53 6.24 -16.08
N LEU A 302 -2.90 6.90 -14.98
CA LEU A 302 -2.74 6.37 -13.62
C LEU A 302 -3.61 5.12 -13.40
N ILE A 303 -4.86 5.13 -13.89
CA ILE A 303 -5.74 3.94 -13.84
C ILE A 303 -5.13 2.79 -14.64
N LEU A 304 -4.69 3.05 -15.87
CA LEU A 304 -4.06 2.04 -16.73
C LEU A 304 -2.76 1.50 -16.08
N PHE A 305 -1.97 2.37 -15.45
CA PHE A 305 -0.80 1.99 -14.68
C PHE A 305 -1.16 1.04 -13.53
N ALA A 306 -2.15 1.41 -12.71
CA ALA A 306 -2.59 0.59 -11.59
C ALA A 306 -3.10 -0.79 -12.04
N VAL A 307 -3.93 -0.85 -13.10
CA VAL A 307 -4.44 -2.10 -13.68
C VAL A 307 -3.28 -2.96 -14.19
N LYS A 308 -2.37 -2.37 -14.97
CA LYS A 308 -1.21 -3.08 -15.51
C LYS A 308 -0.33 -3.65 -14.39
N GLU A 309 0.06 -2.83 -13.40
CA GLU A 309 0.95 -3.30 -12.33
C GLU A 309 0.29 -4.35 -11.43
N THR A 310 -1.01 -4.21 -11.15
CA THR A 310 -1.78 -5.24 -10.42
C THR A 310 -1.82 -6.56 -11.22
N TYR A 311 -2.09 -6.50 -12.51
CA TYR A 311 -2.07 -7.68 -13.39
C TYR A 311 -0.68 -8.34 -13.39
N MET A 312 0.38 -7.55 -13.53
CA MET A 312 1.76 -8.04 -13.52
C MET A 312 2.12 -8.73 -12.21
N LEU A 313 1.68 -8.18 -11.07
CA LEU A 313 1.88 -8.79 -9.75
C LEU A 313 1.15 -10.13 -9.64
N VAL A 314 -0.15 -10.17 -10.00
CA VAL A 314 -0.98 -11.37 -9.88
C VAL A 314 -0.50 -12.48 -10.82
N MET A 315 -0.30 -12.14 -12.10
CA MET A 315 0.11 -13.12 -13.10
C MET A 315 1.56 -13.54 -12.97
N GLY A 316 2.47 -12.60 -12.64
CA GLY A 316 3.86 -12.92 -12.33
C GLY A 316 3.98 -13.85 -11.12
N TRP A 317 3.18 -13.60 -10.08
CA TRP A 317 3.07 -14.51 -8.94
C TRP A 317 2.57 -15.90 -9.34
N LYS A 318 1.51 -15.98 -10.15
CA LYS A 318 0.96 -17.24 -10.64
C LYS A 318 1.98 -18.03 -11.47
N VAL A 319 2.62 -17.38 -12.43
CA VAL A 319 3.67 -17.99 -13.27
C VAL A 319 4.85 -18.48 -12.41
N MET A 320 5.33 -17.67 -11.47
CA MET A 320 6.41 -18.06 -10.57
C MET A 320 6.06 -19.27 -9.69
N MET A 321 4.80 -19.36 -9.25
CA MET A 321 4.32 -20.49 -8.45
C MET A 321 4.17 -21.76 -9.27
N GLU A 322 3.81 -21.64 -10.54
CA GLU A 322 3.47 -22.77 -11.37
C GLU A 322 4.61 -23.29 -12.25
N THR A 323 5.60 -22.45 -12.60
CA THR A 323 6.58 -22.80 -13.64
C THR A 323 8.05 -22.70 -13.22
N GLU A 324 8.34 -22.25 -11.98
CA GLU A 324 9.70 -21.90 -11.52
C GLU A 324 10.43 -20.88 -12.43
N ALA A 325 9.78 -20.42 -13.49
CA ALA A 325 10.34 -19.45 -14.42
C ALA A 325 10.40 -18.06 -13.76
N THR A 326 11.57 -17.48 -13.73
CA THR A 326 11.74 -16.06 -13.39
C THR A 326 11.47 -15.23 -14.63
N GLY A 327 10.39 -14.44 -14.63
CA GLY A 327 10.11 -13.50 -15.74
C GLY A 327 11.23 -12.48 -15.84
N GLU A 328 12.03 -12.54 -16.91
CA GLU A 328 13.01 -11.50 -17.20
C GLU A 328 12.30 -10.19 -17.63
N ALA A 329 12.88 -9.05 -17.25
CA ALA A 329 12.36 -7.75 -17.64
C ALA A 329 12.49 -7.54 -19.15
N GLN A 330 11.37 -7.59 -19.85
CA GLN A 330 11.29 -7.46 -21.30
C GLN A 330 11.59 -6.01 -21.76
N TRP A 331 12.12 -5.87 -22.97
CA TRP A 331 12.50 -4.57 -23.55
C TRP A 331 11.35 -3.55 -23.60
N HIS A 332 10.11 -3.99 -23.90
CA HIS A 332 8.93 -3.13 -23.94
C HIS A 332 8.56 -2.55 -22.56
N GLY A 333 8.81 -3.29 -21.49
CA GLY A 333 8.65 -2.78 -20.12
C GLY A 333 9.66 -1.66 -19.81
N LYS A 334 10.91 -1.83 -20.22
CA LYS A 334 11.97 -0.82 -20.09
C LYS A 334 11.64 0.45 -20.90
N LEU A 335 11.19 0.28 -22.15
CA LEU A 335 10.77 1.38 -23.01
C LEU A 335 9.63 2.19 -22.37
N ASN A 336 8.60 1.51 -21.85
CA ASN A 336 7.49 2.16 -21.16
C ASN A 336 7.96 2.99 -19.94
N THR A 337 8.90 2.47 -19.16
CA THR A 337 9.47 3.21 -18.02
C THR A 337 10.20 4.48 -18.50
N VAL A 338 11.06 4.38 -19.49
CA VAL A 338 11.78 5.52 -20.06
C VAL A 338 10.83 6.57 -20.60
N VAL A 339 9.85 6.17 -21.42
CA VAL A 339 8.84 7.09 -21.99
C VAL A 339 8.07 7.79 -20.86
N SER A 340 7.64 7.06 -19.84
CA SER A 340 6.92 7.63 -18.70
C SER A 340 7.76 8.68 -17.95
N TYR A 341 9.03 8.38 -17.64
CA TYR A 341 9.94 9.33 -16.98
C TYR A 341 10.18 10.58 -17.83
N VAL A 342 10.41 10.43 -19.14
CA VAL A 342 10.63 11.56 -20.05
C VAL A 342 9.40 12.44 -20.13
N VAL A 343 8.21 11.87 -20.34
CA VAL A 343 6.96 12.62 -20.41
C VAL A 343 6.68 13.36 -19.11
N VAL A 344 6.82 12.69 -17.97
CA VAL A 344 6.62 13.32 -16.65
C VAL A 344 7.63 14.45 -16.42
N MET A 345 8.91 14.24 -16.76
CA MET A 345 9.95 15.25 -16.62
C MET A 345 9.64 16.49 -17.45
N VAL A 346 9.27 16.31 -18.73
CA VAL A 346 8.90 17.42 -19.63
C VAL A 346 7.69 18.21 -19.11
N LEU A 347 6.66 17.50 -18.61
CA LEU A 347 5.45 18.12 -18.05
C LEU A 347 5.71 18.85 -16.72
N THR A 348 6.70 18.40 -15.94
CA THR A 348 7.07 18.96 -14.64
C THR A 348 8.04 20.13 -14.79
N ALA A 349 9.02 20.05 -15.68
CA ALA A 349 10.11 21.01 -15.86
C ALA A 349 9.65 22.45 -16.20
N GLY A 350 8.37 22.65 -16.47
CA GLY A 350 7.83 24.00 -16.64
C GLY A 350 7.96 24.58 -18.04
N VAL A 351 8.33 23.76 -19.02
CA VAL A 351 8.25 24.14 -20.43
C VAL A 351 6.82 24.61 -20.70
N ARG A 352 6.70 25.82 -21.32
CA ARG A 352 5.40 26.39 -21.70
C ARG A 352 4.84 25.63 -22.89
N LEU A 353 4.34 24.43 -22.66
CA LEU A 353 3.69 23.61 -23.69
C LEU A 353 2.22 24.04 -23.83
N PRO A 354 1.72 24.18 -25.06
CA PRO A 354 0.29 24.22 -25.31
C PRO A 354 -0.41 23.02 -24.70
N TYR A 355 -1.61 23.20 -24.21
CA TYR A 355 -2.37 22.13 -23.57
C TYR A 355 -2.61 20.94 -24.51
N SER A 356 -2.78 21.21 -25.82
CA SER A 356 -2.87 20.21 -26.88
C SER A 356 -1.62 19.32 -26.95
N THR A 357 -0.43 19.94 -26.95
CA THR A 357 0.84 19.21 -27.00
C THR A 357 1.05 18.35 -25.76
N ALA A 358 0.70 18.88 -24.57
CA ALA A 358 0.75 18.09 -23.33
C ALA A 358 -0.17 16.86 -23.40
N ASN A 359 -1.39 17.00 -23.91
CA ASN A 359 -2.33 15.90 -24.08
C ASN A 359 -1.83 14.86 -25.11
N VAL A 360 -1.15 15.28 -26.18
CA VAL A 360 -0.53 14.34 -27.14
C VAL A 360 0.57 13.52 -26.46
N LEU A 361 1.44 14.15 -25.66
CA LEU A 361 2.48 13.44 -24.91
C LEU A 361 1.90 12.44 -23.91
N ILE A 362 0.84 12.83 -23.19
CA ILE A 362 0.14 11.96 -22.24
C ILE A 362 -0.54 10.80 -22.98
N GLY A 363 -1.17 11.08 -24.13
CA GLY A 363 -1.76 10.06 -24.99
C GLY A 363 -0.73 9.06 -25.51
N ALA A 364 0.42 9.53 -25.97
CA ALA A 364 1.53 8.68 -26.41
C ALA A 364 2.03 7.78 -25.26
N CYS A 365 2.15 8.32 -24.05
CA CYS A 365 2.49 7.55 -22.86
C CYS A 365 1.45 6.47 -22.55
N ALA A 366 0.14 6.79 -22.65
CA ALA A 366 -0.95 5.83 -22.44
C ALA A 366 -0.90 4.70 -23.48
N VAL A 367 -0.69 5.00 -24.76
CA VAL A 367 -0.56 4.01 -25.82
C VAL A 367 0.65 3.10 -25.59
N CYS A 368 1.80 3.66 -25.26
CA CYS A 368 3.01 2.88 -24.95
C CYS A 368 2.76 1.94 -23.75
N MET A 369 2.07 2.41 -22.72
CA MET A 369 1.71 1.62 -21.55
C MET A 369 0.73 0.49 -21.88
N ALA A 370 -0.29 0.76 -22.70
CA ALA A 370 -1.27 -0.22 -23.14
C ALA A 370 -0.62 -1.32 -24.01
N MET A 371 0.28 -0.92 -24.94
CA MET A 371 1.07 -1.87 -25.74
C MET A 371 1.94 -2.77 -24.86
N SER A 372 2.68 -2.17 -23.91
CA SER A 372 3.49 -2.93 -22.96
C SER A 372 2.63 -3.92 -22.15
N PHE A 373 1.45 -3.49 -21.70
CA PHE A 373 0.51 -4.35 -21.00
C PHE A 373 0.03 -5.52 -21.84
N ALA A 374 -0.40 -5.27 -23.08
CA ALA A 374 -0.86 -6.32 -24.00
C ALA A 374 0.26 -7.35 -24.29
N MET A 375 1.51 -6.89 -24.46
CA MET A 375 2.65 -7.78 -24.69
C MET A 375 2.93 -8.67 -23.48
N TYR A 376 2.94 -8.13 -22.25
CA TYR A 376 3.08 -8.94 -21.05
C TYR A 376 1.91 -9.91 -20.85
N ALA A 377 0.68 -9.48 -21.11
CA ALA A 377 -0.50 -10.34 -21.00
C ALA A 377 -0.41 -11.53 -21.97
N SER A 378 0.03 -11.30 -23.21
CA SER A 378 0.24 -12.37 -24.19
C SER A 378 1.38 -13.33 -23.80
N GLU A 379 2.46 -12.82 -23.24
CA GLU A 379 3.58 -13.61 -22.77
C GLU A 379 3.20 -14.53 -21.61
N PHE A 380 2.56 -14.00 -20.57
CA PHE A 380 2.08 -14.82 -19.44
C PHE A 380 1.08 -15.89 -19.88
N ARG A 381 0.19 -15.53 -20.80
CA ARG A 381 -0.75 -16.51 -21.40
C ARG A 381 -0.01 -17.63 -22.10
N GLN A 382 0.98 -17.32 -22.94
CA GLN A 382 1.78 -18.34 -23.65
C GLN A 382 2.56 -19.25 -22.68
N ILE A 383 3.12 -18.70 -21.59
CA ILE A 383 3.84 -19.48 -20.58
C ILE A 383 2.90 -20.49 -19.91
N LEU A 384 1.68 -20.08 -19.55
CA LEU A 384 0.70 -20.95 -18.92
C LEU A 384 0.12 -21.98 -19.89
N GLU A 385 -0.14 -21.62 -21.16
CA GLU A 385 -0.63 -22.54 -22.19
C GLU A 385 0.40 -23.64 -22.53
N ARG A 386 1.69 -23.31 -22.53
CA ARG A 386 2.78 -24.30 -22.70
C ARG A 386 2.85 -25.29 -21.53
N LYS A 387 2.71 -24.81 -20.32
CA LYS A 387 2.68 -25.68 -19.14
C LYS A 387 1.53 -26.68 -19.21
N ASN A 388 0.38 -26.22 -19.67
CA ASN A 388 -0.83 -27.06 -19.80
C ASN A 388 -0.81 -27.99 -21.02
N GLY A 389 0.30 -28.06 -21.76
CA GLY A 389 0.43 -28.91 -22.95
C GLY A 389 -0.36 -28.44 -24.18
N LEU A 390 -0.91 -27.22 -24.12
CA LEU A 390 -1.70 -26.63 -25.22
C LEU A 390 -0.83 -26.03 -26.34
N MET A 391 0.49 -25.87 -26.09
CA MET A 391 1.48 -25.42 -27.08
C MET A 391 2.77 -26.24 -26.99
N GLY A 392 3.36 -26.58 -28.14
CA GLY A 392 4.67 -27.26 -28.22
C GLY A 392 5.84 -26.44 -27.66
N PRO A 393 7.00 -27.09 -27.42
CA PRO A 393 8.20 -26.44 -26.88
C PRO A 393 8.67 -25.30 -27.80
N LYS A 394 9.22 -24.23 -27.18
CA LYS A 394 9.79 -23.09 -27.92
C LYS A 394 11.12 -23.51 -28.54
N ILE A 395 11.15 -23.74 -29.84
CA ILE A 395 12.40 -23.96 -30.58
C ILE A 395 13.19 -22.64 -30.56
N ARG A 396 14.27 -22.58 -29.75
CA ARG A 396 15.26 -21.49 -29.85
C ARG A 396 16.23 -21.85 -30.96
N ARG A 397 16.26 -21.09 -32.05
CA ARG A 397 17.33 -21.15 -33.05
C ARG A 397 18.53 -20.33 -32.56
N ASN A 398 19.68 -20.99 -32.48
CA ASN A 398 20.94 -20.28 -32.29
C ASN A 398 21.35 -19.60 -33.63
N SER A 399 22.25 -18.62 -33.53
CA SER A 399 22.88 -17.95 -34.66
C SER A 399 23.51 -18.92 -35.71
N ASP A 400 23.74 -20.16 -35.33
CA ASP A 400 24.32 -21.22 -36.17
C ASP A 400 23.25 -22.14 -36.78
N GLY A 401 21.96 -21.84 -36.68
CA GLY A 401 20.88 -22.59 -37.34
C GLY A 401 20.57 -23.98 -36.77
N ARG A 402 21.08 -24.36 -35.60
CA ARG A 402 20.78 -25.64 -34.93
C ARG A 402 19.65 -25.48 -33.92
N ASP A 403 18.65 -26.38 -34.03
CA ASP A 403 17.49 -26.43 -33.12
C ASP A 403 17.90 -27.15 -31.82
N TRP A 404 17.56 -26.53 -30.65
CA TRP A 404 17.64 -27.15 -29.33
C TRP A 404 16.23 -27.27 -28.74
N ILE A 405 15.93 -28.40 -28.17
CA ILE A 405 14.69 -28.71 -27.46
C ILE A 405 14.69 -28.06 -26.07
#